data_77467ad10a652ccd7f33906a6817ada9
#
_entry.id   77467ad10a652ccd7f33906a6817ada9
#
_cell.length_a   1.000
_cell.length_b   1.000
_cell.length_c   1.000
_cell.angle_alpha   90.00
_cell.angle_beta   90.00
_cell.angle_gamma   90.00
#
_symmetry.space_group_name_H-M   'P 1'
#
loop_
_entity.id
_entity.type
_entity.pdbx_description
1 polymer ?
#
loop_
_entity_poly.entity_id
_entity_poly.type
_entity_poly.pdbx_seq_one_letter_code
_entity_poly.pdbx_strand_id
1 'polypeptide(L)'
;MYYNAVEIVPDFRFDSEEHFEEDMKQLEFISDVEDRYTGLRACIGNKLLGTIQEANIFMIGAGAIGCELMKNYALLGIGSKKDGSVILTDPDIIEVSNLNRQFLFREKHLRKPKSVTAAAAAIHMNPEMKGKIVAKLDKIHKGTEDTYSLKFYKSLS
;
A
#
# COMPACT_ATOMS: atom_id res chain seq x y z
N MET A 1 20.42 -1.26 21.71
CA MET A 1 20.64 0.15 21.34
C MET A 1 19.32 0.62 20.73
N TYR A 2 18.57 1.45 21.44
CA TYR A 2 17.30 1.97 20.92
C TYR A 2 17.64 3.26 20.16
N TYR A 3 17.47 3.27 18.84
CA TYR A 3 17.52 4.50 18.06
C TYR A 3 16.17 5.22 18.20
N ASN A 4 16.18 6.37 18.82
CA ASN A 4 15.04 7.26 18.83
C ASN A 4 14.99 7.98 17.47
N ALA A 5 13.94 7.77 16.71
CA ALA A 5 13.79 8.38 15.37
C ALA A 5 13.86 9.92 15.40
N VAL A 6 13.56 10.52 16.54
CA VAL A 6 13.66 11.98 16.74
C VAL A 6 15.12 12.47 16.81
N GLU A 7 16.07 11.59 17.17
CA GLU A 7 17.51 11.95 17.22
C GLU A 7 18.21 11.87 15.85
N ILE A 8 17.55 11.30 14.84
CA ILE A 8 18.13 11.07 13.50
C ILE A 8 17.76 12.19 12.52
N VAL A 9 16.91 13.15 12.89
CA VAL A 9 16.60 14.32 12.08
C VAL A 9 17.50 15.49 12.51
N PRO A 10 18.72 15.61 11.93
CA PRO A 10 19.54 16.80 12.16
C PRO A 10 18.88 17.95 11.40
N ASP A 11 18.67 19.06 12.08
CA ASP A 11 18.21 20.32 11.51
C ASP A 11 16.78 20.40 10.95
N PHE A 12 15.79 19.88 11.67
CA PHE A 12 14.44 20.41 11.50
C PHE A 12 14.41 21.80 12.14
N ARG A 13 14.87 22.81 11.40
CA ARG A 13 14.66 24.20 11.78
C ARG A 13 13.19 24.51 11.50
N PHE A 14 12.42 24.71 12.56
CA PHE A 14 11.13 25.36 12.44
C PHE A 14 11.41 26.79 11.97
N ASP A 15 11.10 27.10 10.73
CA ASP A 15 11.41 28.41 10.13
C ASP A 15 10.60 29.59 10.73
N SER A 16 9.60 29.28 11.59
CA SER A 16 8.86 30.27 12.37
C SER A 16 8.09 29.64 13.53
N GLU A 17 7.80 30.42 14.58
CA GLU A 17 6.93 30.03 15.69
C GLU A 17 5.50 29.66 15.21
N GLU A 18 5.00 30.29 14.15
CA GLU A 18 3.71 30.00 13.55
C GLU A 18 3.64 28.57 13.00
N HIS A 19 4.66 28.09 12.29
CA HIS A 19 4.70 26.69 11.81
C HIS A 19 4.78 25.71 12.97
N PHE A 20 5.51 26.01 14.03
CA PHE A 20 5.57 25.17 15.22
C PHE A 20 4.20 25.01 15.90
N GLU A 21 3.44 26.12 16.06
CA GLU A 21 2.10 26.06 16.64
C GLU A 21 1.09 25.30 15.76
N GLU A 22 1.22 25.40 14.42
CA GLU A 22 0.38 24.66 13.47
C GLU A 22 0.70 23.17 13.50
N ASP A 23 1.98 22.80 13.57
CA ASP A 23 2.44 21.44 13.71
C ASP A 23 2.05 20.84 15.08
N MET A 24 2.14 21.61 16.17
CA MET A 24 1.69 21.19 17.50
C MET A 24 0.18 20.97 17.55
N LYS A 25 -0.64 21.82 16.90
CA LYS A 25 -2.09 21.61 16.78
C LYS A 25 -2.40 20.35 15.96
N GLN A 26 -1.62 20.05 14.92
CA GLN A 26 -1.74 18.79 14.17
C GLN A 26 -1.38 17.57 15.04
N LEU A 27 -0.36 17.68 15.89
CA LEU A 27 0.04 16.62 16.84
C LEU A 27 -1.02 16.41 17.93
N GLU A 28 -1.62 17.45 18.46
CA GLU A 28 -2.74 17.34 19.40
C GLU A 28 -3.95 16.66 18.75
N PHE A 29 -4.27 17.01 17.49
CA PHE A 29 -5.35 16.36 16.74
C PHE A 29 -5.05 14.86 16.43
N ILE A 30 -3.78 14.49 16.31
CA ILE A 30 -3.34 13.10 16.10
C ILE A 30 -3.61 12.26 17.36
N SER A 31 -3.53 12.83 18.56
CA SER A 31 -3.71 12.13 19.83
C SER A 31 -5.16 11.64 20.05
N ASP A 32 -6.14 12.26 19.41
CA ASP A 32 -7.56 11.95 19.60
C ASP A 32 -8.06 10.79 18.76
N VAL A 33 -7.28 10.32 17.77
CA VAL A 33 -7.63 9.20 16.89
C VAL A 33 -6.67 8.04 17.08
N GLU A 34 -7.05 7.09 17.90
CA GLU A 34 -6.29 5.86 18.10
C GLU A 34 -6.77 4.78 17.10
N ASP A 35 -6.06 4.64 15.99
CA ASP A 35 -6.30 3.63 14.97
C ASP A 35 -4.98 2.99 14.50
N ARG A 36 -5.07 2.05 13.56
CA ARG A 36 -3.90 1.36 13.00
C ARG A 36 -2.88 2.29 12.31
N TYR A 37 -3.27 3.52 11.97
CA TYR A 37 -2.46 4.51 11.27
C TYR A 37 -1.94 5.60 12.19
N THR A 38 -2.18 5.54 13.50
CA THR A 38 -1.74 6.58 14.45
C THR A 38 -0.25 6.90 14.31
N GLY A 39 0.63 5.89 14.30
CA GLY A 39 2.07 6.12 14.13
C GLY A 39 2.43 6.66 12.75
N LEU A 40 1.76 6.20 11.69
CA LEU A 40 2.00 6.73 10.34
C LEU A 40 1.52 8.17 10.23
N ARG A 41 0.37 8.49 10.81
CA ARG A 41 -0.19 9.84 10.87
C ARG A 41 0.75 10.82 11.58
N ALA A 42 1.38 10.38 12.67
CA ALA A 42 2.38 11.18 13.37
C ALA A 42 3.63 11.46 12.50
N CYS A 43 4.00 10.54 11.61
CA CYS A 43 5.17 10.71 10.74
C CYS A 43 4.90 11.59 9.51
N ILE A 44 3.73 11.45 8.87
CA ILE A 44 3.46 12.06 7.55
C ILE A 44 2.29 13.06 7.56
N GLY A 45 1.59 13.20 8.66
CA GLY A 45 0.42 14.07 8.81
C GLY A 45 -0.86 13.51 8.18
N ASN A 46 -2.00 14.09 8.58
CA ASN A 46 -3.33 13.66 8.12
C ASN A 46 -3.54 13.86 6.61
N LYS A 47 -3.04 14.97 6.07
CA LYS A 47 -3.23 15.31 4.66
C LYS A 47 -2.59 14.28 3.72
N LEU A 48 -1.31 13.95 3.96
CA LEU A 48 -0.61 12.99 3.13
C LEU A 48 -1.16 11.57 3.33
N LEU A 49 -1.49 11.20 4.57
CA LEU A 49 -2.16 9.93 4.86
C LEU A 49 -3.47 9.80 4.08
N GLY A 50 -4.33 10.84 4.10
CA GLY A 50 -5.57 10.86 3.31
C GLY A 50 -5.30 10.67 1.81
N THR A 51 -4.32 11.38 1.26
CA THR A 51 -3.95 11.28 -0.16
C THR A 51 -3.55 9.86 -0.56
N ILE A 52 -2.71 9.18 0.23
CA ILE A 52 -2.29 7.80 -0.08
C ILE A 52 -3.41 6.78 0.10
N GLN A 53 -4.32 7.01 1.05
CA GLN A 53 -5.48 6.14 1.27
C GLN A 53 -6.53 6.25 0.15
N GLU A 54 -6.58 7.35 -0.58
CA GLU A 54 -7.47 7.58 -1.73
C GLU A 54 -6.78 7.30 -3.07
N ALA A 55 -5.51 6.90 -3.08
CA ALA A 55 -4.76 6.64 -4.29
C ALA A 55 -5.29 5.42 -5.07
N ASN A 56 -5.25 5.51 -6.40
CA ASN A 56 -5.52 4.40 -7.30
C ASN A 56 -4.21 3.83 -7.84
N ILE A 57 -3.94 2.58 -7.55
CA ILE A 57 -2.68 1.91 -7.91
C ILE A 57 -2.96 0.77 -8.89
N PHE A 58 -2.19 0.73 -9.97
CA PHE A 58 -2.09 -0.44 -10.82
C PHE A 58 -0.73 -1.10 -10.65
N MET A 59 -0.72 -2.30 -10.15
CA MET A 59 0.48 -3.08 -9.86
C MET A 59 0.55 -4.29 -10.80
N ILE A 60 1.67 -4.42 -11.50
CA ILE A 60 1.96 -5.51 -12.43
C ILE A 60 2.98 -6.44 -11.79
N GLY A 61 2.56 -7.68 -11.53
CA GLY A 61 3.39 -8.72 -10.95
C GLY A 61 3.22 -8.89 -9.45
N ALA A 62 3.01 -10.14 -9.01
CA ALA A 62 2.95 -10.59 -7.63
C ALA A 62 4.11 -11.55 -7.28
N GLY A 63 5.29 -11.29 -7.85
CA GLY A 63 6.54 -11.99 -7.52
C GLY A 63 7.12 -11.56 -6.17
N ALA A 64 8.44 -11.70 -5.98
CA ALA A 64 9.08 -11.34 -4.71
C ALA A 64 8.91 -9.84 -4.38
N ILE A 65 9.22 -8.95 -5.33
CA ILE A 65 9.03 -7.49 -5.16
C ILE A 65 7.55 -7.16 -4.99
N GLY A 66 6.66 -7.79 -5.77
CA GLY A 66 5.22 -7.60 -5.65
C GLY A 66 4.67 -8.00 -4.28
N CYS A 67 5.18 -9.06 -3.67
CA CYS A 67 4.82 -9.44 -2.31
C CYS A 67 5.21 -8.36 -1.29
N GLU A 68 6.41 -7.79 -1.41
CA GLU A 68 6.89 -6.71 -0.53
C GLU A 68 6.05 -5.44 -0.69
N LEU A 69 5.76 -5.05 -1.94
CA LEU A 69 4.91 -3.88 -2.23
C LEU A 69 3.49 -4.07 -1.68
N MET A 70 2.85 -5.22 -1.93
CA MET A 70 1.49 -5.49 -1.43
C MET A 70 1.42 -5.45 0.09
N LYS A 71 2.44 -5.99 0.80
CA LYS A 71 2.55 -5.84 2.25
C LYS A 71 2.59 -4.36 2.65
N ASN A 72 3.47 -3.58 2.01
CA ASN A 72 3.62 -2.16 2.33
C ASN A 72 2.33 -1.38 2.03
N TYR A 73 1.65 -1.66 0.92
CA TYR A 73 0.37 -1.04 0.60
C TYR A 73 -0.69 -1.35 1.66
N ALA A 74 -0.74 -2.60 2.12
CA ALA A 74 -1.66 -3.00 3.18
C ALA A 74 -1.34 -2.28 4.51
N LEU A 75 -0.07 -2.21 4.92
CA LEU A 75 0.34 -1.57 6.16
C LEU A 75 0.13 -0.05 6.16
N LEU A 76 0.39 0.61 5.01
CA LEU A 76 0.18 2.04 4.82
C LEU A 76 -1.29 2.40 4.54
N GLY A 77 -2.14 1.42 4.22
CA GLY A 77 -3.52 1.65 3.87
C GLY A 77 -3.70 2.32 2.50
N ILE A 78 -2.76 2.11 1.56
CA ILE A 78 -2.84 2.71 0.23
C ILE A 78 -4.10 2.22 -0.50
N GLY A 79 -4.90 3.17 -1.01
CA GLY A 79 -6.14 2.87 -1.71
C GLY A 79 -7.24 2.27 -0.83
N SER A 80 -7.14 2.38 0.51
CA SER A 80 -8.10 1.76 1.44
C SER A 80 -9.39 2.55 1.62
N LYS A 81 -9.41 3.85 1.29
CA LYS A 81 -10.57 4.73 1.53
C LYS A 81 -11.27 5.16 0.26
N LYS A 82 -12.52 5.55 0.41
CA LYS A 82 -13.44 6.15 -0.55
C LYS A 82 -13.23 5.68 -2.00
N ASP A 83 -12.60 6.50 -2.83
CA ASP A 83 -12.41 6.25 -4.27
C ASP A 83 -11.07 5.54 -4.58
N GLY A 84 -10.27 5.25 -3.53
CA GLY A 84 -9.00 4.56 -3.65
C GLY A 84 -9.17 3.08 -4.01
N SER A 85 -8.20 2.54 -4.74
CA SER A 85 -8.16 1.13 -5.12
C SER A 85 -6.76 0.64 -5.45
N VAL A 86 -6.55 -0.67 -5.38
CA VAL A 86 -5.35 -1.34 -5.86
C VAL A 86 -5.74 -2.41 -6.85
N ILE A 87 -5.36 -2.26 -8.09
CA ILE A 87 -5.52 -3.29 -9.12
C ILE A 87 -4.20 -4.04 -9.25
N LEU A 88 -4.21 -5.33 -8.95
CA LEU A 88 -3.04 -6.21 -9.05
C LEU A 88 -3.24 -7.22 -10.16
N THR A 89 -2.32 -7.30 -11.13
CA THR A 89 -2.35 -8.33 -12.17
C THR A 89 -1.09 -9.19 -12.15
N ASP A 90 -1.27 -10.50 -12.23
CA ASP A 90 -0.19 -11.48 -12.40
C ASP A 90 -0.79 -12.76 -13.01
N PRO A 91 -0.28 -13.24 -14.17
CA PRO A 91 -0.80 -14.42 -14.84
C PRO A 91 -0.33 -15.74 -14.22
N ASP A 92 0.67 -15.71 -13.35
CA ASP A 92 1.32 -16.90 -12.85
C ASP A 92 0.57 -17.57 -11.70
N ILE A 93 0.84 -18.86 -11.57
CA ILE A 93 0.48 -19.67 -10.39
C ILE A 93 1.66 -19.79 -9.43
N ILE A 94 1.36 -20.12 -8.18
CA ILE A 94 2.36 -20.33 -7.13
C ILE A 94 2.99 -21.71 -7.27
N GLU A 95 4.32 -21.74 -7.31
CA GLU A 95 5.16 -22.94 -7.36
C GLU A 95 6.00 -23.08 -6.10
N VAL A 96 6.52 -24.28 -5.84
CA VAL A 96 7.40 -24.56 -4.68
C VAL A 96 8.62 -23.64 -4.65
N SER A 97 9.22 -23.37 -5.81
CA SER A 97 10.37 -22.48 -5.97
C SER A 97 10.10 -21.03 -5.59
N ASN A 98 8.83 -20.63 -5.47
CA ASN A 98 8.46 -19.28 -5.06
C ASN A 98 8.48 -19.09 -3.53
N LEU A 99 8.27 -20.15 -2.77
CA LEU A 99 8.03 -20.09 -1.32
C LEU A 99 9.23 -19.60 -0.51
N ASN A 100 10.43 -19.69 -1.06
CA ASN A 100 11.65 -19.23 -0.39
C ASN A 100 11.83 -17.70 -0.38
N ARG A 101 11.12 -16.94 -1.26
CA ARG A 101 11.28 -15.49 -1.41
C ARG A 101 9.98 -14.71 -1.57
N GLN A 102 8.88 -15.36 -1.85
CA GLN A 102 7.55 -14.74 -1.99
C GLN A 102 6.74 -14.99 -0.72
N PHE A 103 7.06 -14.26 0.33
CA PHE A 103 6.64 -14.55 1.71
C PHE A 103 5.13 -14.46 1.96
N LEU A 104 4.33 -13.88 1.07
CA LEU A 104 2.87 -13.90 1.17
C LEU A 104 2.29 -15.28 0.89
N PHE A 105 3.08 -16.18 0.28
CA PHE A 105 2.61 -17.50 -0.11
C PHE A 105 3.06 -18.57 0.90
N ARG A 106 2.28 -19.64 0.98
CA ARG A 106 2.50 -20.79 1.84
C ARG A 106 2.22 -22.06 1.03
N GLU A 107 2.63 -23.23 1.50
CA GLU A 107 2.40 -24.51 0.84
C GLU A 107 0.92 -24.75 0.46
N LYS A 108 -0.02 -24.37 1.34
CA LYS A 108 -1.47 -24.45 1.06
C LYS A 108 -1.94 -23.59 -0.12
N HIS A 109 -1.06 -22.72 -0.63
CA HIS A 109 -1.33 -21.85 -1.76
C HIS A 109 -0.76 -22.36 -3.09
N LEU A 110 -0.06 -23.50 -3.07
CA LEU A 110 0.50 -24.09 -4.30
C LEU A 110 -0.59 -24.28 -5.36
N ARG A 111 -0.23 -23.96 -6.59
CA ARG A 111 -1.09 -23.99 -7.80
C ARG A 111 -2.24 -22.96 -7.80
N LYS A 112 -2.34 -22.08 -6.80
CA LYS A 112 -3.28 -20.95 -6.82
C LYS A 112 -2.67 -19.77 -7.56
N PRO A 113 -3.50 -18.88 -8.15
CA PRO A 113 -3.02 -17.66 -8.80
C PRO A 113 -2.30 -16.76 -7.81
N LYS A 114 -1.15 -16.19 -8.24
CA LYS A 114 -0.33 -15.29 -7.41
C LYS A 114 -1.09 -14.02 -7.02
N SER A 115 -1.70 -13.33 -7.98
CA SER A 115 -2.43 -12.07 -7.73
C SER A 115 -3.57 -12.23 -6.73
N VAL A 116 -4.39 -13.28 -6.90
CA VAL A 116 -5.51 -13.55 -5.99
C VAL A 116 -5.04 -13.86 -4.57
N THR A 117 -3.96 -14.65 -4.46
CA THR A 117 -3.40 -15.03 -3.16
C THR A 117 -2.75 -13.84 -2.46
N ALA A 118 -2.02 -13.00 -3.21
CA ALA A 118 -1.41 -11.78 -2.67
C ALA A 118 -2.48 -10.78 -2.20
N ALA A 119 -3.55 -10.59 -2.98
CA ALA A 119 -4.68 -9.75 -2.60
C ALA A 119 -5.35 -10.25 -1.30
N ALA A 120 -5.60 -11.55 -1.19
CA ALA A 120 -6.18 -12.15 0.02
C ALA A 120 -5.26 -11.96 1.24
N ALA A 121 -3.94 -12.09 1.08
CA ALA A 121 -2.97 -11.85 2.13
C ALA A 121 -2.95 -10.37 2.58
N ALA A 122 -3.01 -9.43 1.64
CA ALA A 122 -3.09 -8.00 1.93
C ALA A 122 -4.38 -7.63 2.70
N ILE A 123 -5.53 -8.16 2.30
CA ILE A 123 -6.81 -7.97 3.00
C ILE A 123 -6.75 -8.57 4.43
N HIS A 124 -6.06 -9.68 4.61
CA HIS A 124 -5.85 -10.24 5.95
C HIS A 124 -4.99 -9.34 6.84
N MET A 125 -3.96 -8.69 6.28
CA MET A 125 -3.13 -7.72 7.01
C MET A 125 -3.88 -6.42 7.32
N ASN A 126 -4.69 -5.97 6.37
CA ASN A 126 -5.51 -4.77 6.50
C ASN A 126 -6.95 -5.00 6.02
N PRO A 127 -7.89 -5.30 6.93
CA PRO A 127 -9.29 -5.53 6.58
C PRO A 127 -9.98 -4.35 5.88
N GLU A 128 -9.51 -3.10 6.06
CA GLU A 128 -10.06 -1.93 5.38
C GLU A 128 -9.87 -2.00 3.85
N MET A 129 -8.91 -2.80 3.39
CA MET A 129 -8.70 -3.03 1.97
C MET A 129 -9.70 -4.01 1.33
N LYS A 130 -10.64 -4.55 2.11
CA LYS A 130 -11.68 -5.43 1.58
C LYS A 130 -12.58 -4.66 0.60
N GLY A 131 -12.69 -5.17 -0.63
CA GLY A 131 -13.41 -4.51 -1.71
C GLY A 131 -12.62 -3.41 -2.43
N LYS A 132 -11.39 -3.12 -1.99
CA LYS A 132 -10.49 -2.13 -2.59
C LYS A 132 -9.39 -2.76 -3.46
N ILE A 133 -9.11 -4.05 -3.28
CA ILE A 133 -8.13 -4.77 -4.09
C ILE A 133 -8.84 -5.60 -5.15
N VAL A 134 -8.48 -5.35 -6.42
CA VAL A 134 -8.96 -6.11 -7.58
C VAL A 134 -7.80 -6.95 -8.12
N ALA A 135 -7.89 -8.27 -7.98
CA ALA A 135 -6.90 -9.20 -8.54
C ALA A 135 -7.29 -9.61 -9.96
N LYS A 136 -6.36 -9.49 -10.90
CA LYS A 136 -6.48 -9.90 -12.29
C LYS A 136 -5.42 -10.94 -12.65
N LEU A 137 -5.71 -11.77 -13.66
CA LEU A 137 -4.82 -12.84 -14.13
C LEU A 137 -4.16 -12.50 -15.47
N ASP A 138 -4.30 -11.26 -15.91
CA ASP A 138 -3.86 -10.84 -17.23
C ASP A 138 -2.34 -10.62 -17.26
N LYS A 139 -1.74 -11.03 -18.37
CA LYS A 139 -0.38 -10.63 -18.75
C LYS A 139 -0.45 -9.34 -19.55
N ILE A 140 0.36 -8.35 -19.19
CA ILE A 140 0.44 -7.09 -19.91
C ILE A 140 1.34 -7.28 -21.14
N HIS A 141 0.77 -7.15 -22.32
CA HIS A 141 1.47 -7.22 -23.61
C HIS A 141 0.61 -6.56 -24.70
N LYS A 142 1.11 -6.49 -25.94
CA LYS A 142 0.39 -5.89 -27.09
C LYS A 142 -1.04 -6.39 -27.27
N GLY A 143 -1.31 -7.66 -27.03
CA GLY A 143 -2.66 -8.23 -27.16
C GLY A 143 -3.64 -7.84 -26.06
N THR A 144 -3.21 -7.10 -25.03
CA THR A 144 -4.06 -6.61 -23.95
C THR A 144 -4.19 -5.07 -23.93
N GLU A 145 -3.76 -4.39 -25.00
CA GLU A 145 -3.82 -2.93 -25.14
C GLU A 145 -5.25 -2.37 -25.09
N ASP A 146 -6.23 -3.13 -25.57
CA ASP A 146 -7.64 -2.74 -25.51
C ASP A 146 -8.15 -2.68 -24.05
N THR A 147 -7.70 -3.61 -23.21
CA THR A 147 -8.05 -3.64 -21.79
C THR A 147 -7.27 -2.61 -20.98
N TYR A 148 -5.97 -2.51 -21.24
CA TYR A 148 -5.05 -1.59 -20.56
C TYR A 148 -4.67 -0.42 -21.46
N SER A 149 -5.71 0.27 -21.92
CA SER A 149 -5.61 1.41 -22.82
C SER A 149 -5.19 2.70 -22.10
N LEU A 150 -4.87 3.74 -22.86
CA LEU A 150 -4.63 5.08 -22.29
C LEU A 150 -5.80 5.56 -21.42
N LYS A 151 -7.03 5.18 -21.77
CA LYS A 151 -8.22 5.49 -20.95
C LYS A 151 -8.16 4.81 -19.59
N PHE A 152 -7.72 3.54 -19.55
CA PHE A 152 -7.51 2.82 -18.30
C PHE A 152 -6.46 3.51 -17.42
N TYR A 153 -5.28 3.85 -17.97
CA TYR A 153 -4.23 4.52 -17.20
C TYR A 153 -4.65 5.90 -16.69
N LYS A 154 -5.41 6.66 -17.49
CA LYS A 154 -5.96 7.95 -17.07
C LYS A 154 -7.03 7.83 -15.98
N SER A 155 -7.66 6.67 -15.82
CA SER A 155 -8.63 6.44 -14.74
C SER A 155 -8.01 6.15 -13.39
N LEU A 156 -6.67 6.01 -13.33
CA LEU A 156 -5.92 5.82 -12.08
C LEU A 156 -5.49 7.15 -11.43
N SER A 157 -5.63 8.25 -12.14
CA SER A 157 -5.24 9.61 -11.69
C SER A 157 -6.38 10.37 -11.03
#